data_b6c472ea6cf8b123993c2b58b85d1e51
#
_entry.id   b6c472ea6cf8b123993c2b58b85d1e51
#
_cell.length_a   1.000
_cell.length_b   1.000
_cell.length_c   1.000
_cell.angle_alpha   90.00
_cell.angle_beta   90.00
_cell.angle_gamma   90.00
#
_symmetry.space_group_name_H-M   'P 1'
#
loop_
_entity.id
_entity.type
_entity.pdbx_description
1 polymer ?
#
loop_
_entity_poly.entity_id
_entity_poly.type
_entity_poly.pdbx_seq_one_letter_code
_entity_poly.pdbx_strand_id
1 'polypeptide(L)'
;MNQICTNKEQSHRLLEAGVNPKTADMYLDEFECPVAFEYRRIEGHVGQDMAFPAWSLSKLIDMMPKSYQDDIDGMVYYLSGNFVELMYASDWIKDGEGDNTYNCAKSFDKENLMDNVVDAIEWLIKRGHLNNKFLTDKCGDCRLIEDEDANGEAWCSFHQKPVRCDSRVCEDILVKGGSND
;
A
#
# COMPACT_ATOMS: atom_id res chain seq x y z
N MET A 1 -11.31 6.52 -18.72
CA MET A 1 -10.61 7.66 -18.08
C MET A 1 -9.49 7.03 -17.27
N ASN A 2 -8.23 7.47 -17.43
CA ASN A 2 -7.14 6.86 -16.66
C ASN A 2 -7.24 7.33 -15.21
N GLN A 3 -7.27 6.38 -14.30
CA GLN A 3 -7.27 6.63 -12.85
C GLN A 3 -5.90 7.19 -12.44
N ILE A 4 -5.88 8.34 -11.78
CA ILE A 4 -4.63 9.03 -11.40
C ILE A 4 -4.17 8.69 -9.98
N CYS A 5 -5.10 8.30 -9.09
CA CYS A 5 -4.80 7.86 -7.74
C CYS A 5 -5.76 6.74 -7.31
N THR A 6 -5.52 6.13 -6.17
CA THR A 6 -6.43 5.15 -5.57
C THR A 6 -7.80 5.76 -5.33
N ASN A 7 -8.84 4.98 -5.59
CA ASN A 7 -10.19 5.28 -5.13
C ASN A 7 -10.33 4.88 -3.63
N LYS A 8 -11.49 5.11 -3.05
CA LYS A 8 -11.75 4.86 -1.63
C LYS A 8 -11.56 3.39 -1.24
N GLU A 9 -12.05 2.45 -2.07
CA GLU A 9 -11.92 1.02 -1.82
C GLU A 9 -10.45 0.56 -1.87
N GLN A 10 -9.71 0.97 -2.89
CA GLN A 10 -8.28 0.68 -3.02
C GLN A 10 -7.47 1.28 -1.87
N SER A 11 -7.79 2.52 -1.48
CA SER A 11 -7.17 3.17 -0.33
C SER A 11 -7.45 2.44 0.98
N HIS A 12 -8.68 1.97 1.18
CA HIS A 12 -9.05 1.13 2.32
C HIS A 12 -8.19 -0.14 2.37
N ARG A 13 -8.08 -0.85 1.27
CA ARG A 13 -7.27 -2.07 1.18
C ARG A 13 -5.80 -1.83 1.55
N LEU A 14 -5.21 -0.72 1.09
CA LEU A 14 -3.84 -0.36 1.44
C LEU A 14 -3.69 -0.05 2.93
N LEU A 15 -4.63 0.68 3.53
CA LEU A 15 -4.64 0.96 4.96
C LEU A 15 -4.79 -0.34 5.78
N GLU A 16 -5.71 -1.21 5.38
CA GLU A 16 -5.92 -2.53 6.00
C GLU A 16 -4.67 -3.42 5.90
N ALA A 17 -3.95 -3.33 4.79
CA ALA A 17 -2.67 -4.02 4.64
C ALA A 17 -1.53 -3.40 5.48
N GLY A 18 -1.76 -2.25 6.13
CA GLY A 18 -0.79 -1.60 7.00
C GLY A 18 0.04 -0.51 6.34
N VAL A 19 -0.36 -0.02 5.15
CA VAL A 19 0.33 1.13 4.52
C VAL A 19 0.11 2.39 5.35
N ASN A 20 1.21 3.10 5.65
CA ASN A 20 1.17 4.30 6.46
C ASN A 20 0.47 5.45 5.72
N PRO A 21 -0.68 5.95 6.20
CA PRO A 21 -1.41 7.05 5.57
C PRO A 21 -0.60 8.34 5.44
N LYS A 22 0.45 8.55 6.25
CA LYS A 22 1.38 9.68 6.10
C LYS A 22 2.18 9.63 4.79
N THR A 23 2.22 8.48 4.13
CA THR A 23 2.88 8.32 2.82
C THR A 23 2.00 8.72 1.65
N ALA A 24 0.71 8.95 1.87
CA ALA A 24 -0.21 9.41 0.84
C ALA A 24 0.22 10.78 0.30
N ASP A 25 0.19 10.93 -1.01
CA ASP A 25 0.50 12.18 -1.73
C ASP A 25 -0.76 12.86 -2.32
N MET A 26 -1.89 12.17 -2.19
CA MET A 26 -3.21 12.62 -2.60
C MET A 26 -4.21 12.42 -1.46
N TYR A 27 -5.38 13.02 -1.60
CA TYR A 27 -6.55 12.70 -0.77
C TYR A 27 -7.82 12.75 -1.60
N LEU A 28 -8.87 12.08 -1.15
CA LEU A 28 -10.20 12.17 -1.71
C LEU A 28 -11.01 13.15 -0.85
N ASP A 29 -11.70 14.08 -1.50
CA ASP A 29 -12.63 14.98 -0.84
C ASP A 29 -13.98 14.28 -0.51
N GLU A 30 -14.93 15.03 0.00
CA GLU A 30 -16.29 14.53 0.33
C GLU A 30 -17.06 13.96 -0.87
N PHE A 31 -16.66 14.34 -2.10
CA PHE A 31 -17.22 13.83 -3.35
C PHE A 31 -16.38 12.73 -3.98
N GLU A 32 -15.39 12.20 -3.25
CA GLU A 32 -14.41 11.23 -3.72
C GLU A 32 -13.57 11.73 -4.91
N CYS A 33 -13.45 13.06 -5.07
CA CYS A 33 -12.61 13.66 -6.07
C CYS A 33 -11.14 13.72 -5.59
N PRO A 34 -10.18 13.33 -6.45
CA PRO A 34 -8.76 13.34 -6.07
C PRO A 34 -8.21 14.77 -6.02
N VAL A 35 -7.58 15.11 -4.91
CA VAL A 35 -6.92 16.39 -4.67
C VAL A 35 -5.47 16.15 -4.25
N ALA A 36 -4.53 16.88 -4.86
CA ALA A 36 -3.13 16.79 -4.51
C ALA A 36 -2.88 17.42 -3.13
N PHE A 37 -1.99 16.81 -2.34
CA PHE A 37 -1.70 17.21 -0.97
C PHE A 37 -1.21 18.67 -0.86
N GLU A 38 -0.53 19.18 -1.86
CA GLU A 38 -0.04 20.56 -1.91
C GLU A 38 -1.16 21.60 -1.96
N TYR A 39 -2.29 21.30 -2.59
CA TYR A 39 -3.44 22.20 -2.68
C TYR A 39 -4.11 22.43 -1.32
N ARG A 40 -4.11 21.43 -0.43
CA ARG A 40 -4.68 21.55 0.92
C ARG A 40 -3.99 22.65 1.75
N ARG A 41 -2.70 22.91 1.48
CA ARG A 41 -1.89 23.87 2.21
C ARG A 41 -2.17 25.32 1.80
N ILE A 42 -2.69 25.53 0.59
CA ILE A 42 -2.87 26.86 0.00
C ILE A 42 -4.29 27.40 0.27
N GLU A 43 -5.30 26.59 0.30
CA GLU A 43 -6.68 27.09 0.29
C GLU A 43 -7.38 27.11 1.66
N GLY A 44 -6.86 26.49 2.71
CA GLY A 44 -7.47 26.48 4.05
C GLY A 44 -8.91 25.95 4.11
N HIS A 45 -9.35 25.27 3.04
CA HIS A 45 -10.76 25.05 2.74
C HIS A 45 -11.31 23.66 3.06
N VAL A 46 -10.50 22.74 3.53
CA VAL A 46 -11.05 21.43 3.92
C VAL A 46 -10.88 21.27 5.42
N GLY A 47 -12.01 21.19 6.13
CA GLY A 47 -12.02 20.72 7.50
C GLY A 47 -11.18 19.42 7.56
N GLN A 48 -10.33 19.29 8.57
CA GLN A 48 -9.40 18.15 8.67
C GLN A 48 -10.11 16.81 8.69
N ASP A 49 -11.41 16.81 8.89
CA ASP A 49 -12.23 15.66 9.29
C ASP A 49 -12.80 14.83 8.14
N MET A 50 -12.62 15.27 6.87
CA MET A 50 -13.29 14.61 5.73
C MET A 50 -12.34 14.16 4.59
N ALA A 51 -11.04 14.32 4.74
CA ALA A 51 -10.09 13.94 3.69
C ALA A 51 -9.61 12.50 3.86
N PHE A 52 -9.95 11.64 2.91
CA PHE A 52 -9.51 10.24 2.91
C PHE A 52 -8.15 10.11 2.20
N PRO A 53 -7.14 9.45 2.79
CA PRO A 53 -5.83 9.33 2.16
C PRO A 53 -5.93 8.54 0.85
N ALA A 54 -5.22 9.01 -0.17
CA ALA A 54 -5.10 8.37 -1.45
C ALA A 54 -3.66 8.46 -1.96
N TRP A 55 -3.27 7.53 -2.81
CA TRP A 55 -1.93 7.46 -3.36
C TRP A 55 -2.00 7.57 -4.88
N SER A 56 -1.16 8.43 -5.45
CA SER A 56 -0.99 8.48 -6.89
C SER A 56 -0.34 7.17 -7.39
N LEU A 57 -0.55 6.85 -8.66
CA LEU A 57 0.07 5.68 -9.29
C LEU A 57 1.61 5.76 -9.19
N SER A 58 2.19 6.92 -9.41
CA SER A 58 3.64 7.11 -9.30
C SER A 58 4.14 6.86 -7.88
N LYS A 59 3.40 7.32 -6.86
CA LYS A 59 3.74 7.09 -5.47
C LYS A 59 3.72 5.62 -5.10
N LEU A 60 2.71 4.88 -5.54
CA LEU A 60 2.61 3.44 -5.29
C LEU A 60 3.76 2.68 -5.98
N ILE A 61 4.10 3.03 -7.22
CA ILE A 61 5.24 2.42 -7.93
C ILE A 61 6.57 2.71 -7.20
N ASP A 62 6.74 3.94 -6.68
CA ASP A 62 7.94 4.30 -5.90
C ASP A 62 8.05 3.56 -4.56
N MET A 63 6.93 3.08 -4.02
CA MET A 63 6.92 2.27 -2.80
C MET A 63 7.38 0.84 -3.06
N MET A 64 7.20 0.33 -4.27
CA MET A 64 7.55 -1.04 -4.62
C MET A 64 9.06 -1.20 -4.79
N PRO A 65 9.68 -2.26 -4.25
CA PRO A 65 11.08 -2.54 -4.50
C PRO A 65 11.30 -2.84 -5.99
N LYS A 66 12.38 -2.29 -6.55
CA LYS A 66 12.77 -2.59 -7.94
C LYS A 66 13.18 -4.05 -8.12
N SER A 67 13.68 -4.67 -7.04
CA SER A 67 14.00 -6.10 -6.98
C SER A 67 13.92 -6.58 -5.54
N TYR A 68 13.72 -7.86 -5.36
CA TYR A 68 13.85 -8.55 -4.06
C TYR A 68 14.47 -9.93 -4.27
N GLN A 69 15.13 -10.45 -3.23
CA GLN A 69 15.59 -11.83 -3.19
C GLN A 69 14.55 -12.67 -2.45
N ASP A 70 14.12 -13.78 -3.06
CA ASP A 70 13.19 -14.71 -2.42
C ASP A 70 13.98 -15.64 -1.48
N ASP A 71 13.52 -15.78 -0.24
CA ASP A 71 14.19 -16.60 0.80
C ASP A 71 14.02 -18.10 0.56
N ILE A 72 13.07 -18.51 -0.27
CA ILE A 72 12.74 -19.93 -0.51
C ILE A 72 13.65 -20.50 -1.59
N ASP A 73 13.77 -19.81 -2.73
CA ASP A 73 14.56 -20.29 -3.87
C ASP A 73 15.89 -19.56 -4.04
N GLY A 74 16.11 -18.49 -3.26
CA GLY A 74 17.33 -17.67 -3.30
C GLY A 74 17.47 -16.82 -4.57
N MET A 75 16.47 -16.81 -5.46
CA MET A 75 16.49 -16.06 -6.71
C MET A 75 16.20 -14.57 -6.48
N VAL A 76 16.75 -13.76 -7.37
CA VAL A 76 16.44 -12.32 -7.42
C VAL A 76 15.38 -12.08 -8.48
N TYR A 77 14.29 -11.45 -8.08
CA TYR A 77 13.17 -11.08 -8.93
C TYR A 77 13.13 -9.57 -9.11
N TYR A 78 12.96 -9.13 -10.34
CA TYR A 78 12.92 -7.72 -10.73
C TYR A 78 11.51 -7.30 -11.09
N LEU A 79 11.13 -6.08 -10.68
CA LEU A 79 9.90 -5.47 -11.12
C LEU A 79 9.96 -5.19 -12.62
N SER A 80 9.05 -5.78 -13.35
CA SER A 80 8.88 -5.58 -14.78
C SER A 80 7.40 -5.40 -15.10
N GLY A 81 7.08 -4.70 -16.16
CA GLY A 81 5.70 -4.55 -16.57
C GLY A 81 5.51 -3.56 -17.70
N ASN A 82 4.28 -3.51 -18.15
CA ASN A 82 3.76 -2.56 -19.12
C ASN A 82 2.46 -1.92 -18.58
N PHE A 83 1.71 -1.21 -19.41
CA PHE A 83 0.48 -0.52 -18.99
C PHE A 83 -0.66 -1.45 -18.54
N VAL A 84 -0.55 -2.75 -18.78
CA VAL A 84 -1.61 -3.73 -18.53
C VAL A 84 -1.16 -4.82 -17.56
N GLU A 85 0.11 -5.16 -17.56
CA GLU A 85 0.66 -6.25 -16.76
C GLU A 85 1.80 -5.75 -15.89
N LEU A 86 1.80 -6.15 -14.63
CA LEU A 86 2.86 -5.93 -13.66
C LEU A 86 3.33 -7.28 -13.14
N MET A 87 4.63 -7.51 -13.09
CA MET A 87 5.17 -8.77 -12.59
C MET A 87 6.48 -8.60 -11.86
N TYR A 88 6.82 -9.60 -11.03
CA TYR A 88 8.17 -9.84 -10.53
C TYR A 88 8.72 -11.09 -11.22
N ALA A 89 9.75 -10.91 -12.02
CA ALA A 89 10.38 -11.98 -12.80
C ALA A 89 11.90 -12.00 -12.58
N SER A 90 12.51 -13.19 -12.67
CA SER A 90 13.96 -13.33 -12.66
C SER A 90 14.58 -12.79 -13.96
N ASP A 91 15.90 -12.63 -13.96
CA ASP A 91 16.65 -12.50 -15.21
C ASP A 91 16.44 -13.73 -16.12
N TRP A 92 16.70 -13.52 -17.42
CA TRP A 92 16.66 -14.59 -18.39
C TRP A 92 17.69 -15.65 -18.04
N ILE A 93 17.24 -16.88 -17.92
CA ILE A 93 18.06 -18.06 -17.68
C ILE A 93 17.93 -18.99 -18.89
N LYS A 94 18.96 -19.80 -19.13
CA LYS A 94 18.86 -20.86 -20.12
C LYS A 94 18.25 -22.08 -19.47
N ASP A 95 17.19 -22.61 -20.08
CA ASP A 95 16.63 -23.89 -19.67
C ASP A 95 17.52 -25.07 -20.12
N GLY A 96 17.08 -26.29 -19.78
CA GLY A 96 17.80 -27.51 -20.12
C GLY A 96 17.91 -27.79 -21.64
N GLU A 97 17.10 -27.13 -22.45
CA GLU A 97 17.08 -27.23 -23.92
C GLU A 97 17.90 -26.10 -24.59
N GLY A 98 18.36 -25.13 -23.79
CA GLY A 98 19.16 -23.99 -24.25
C GLY A 98 18.36 -22.77 -24.64
N ASP A 99 17.05 -22.79 -24.49
CA ASP A 99 16.17 -21.67 -24.73
C ASP A 99 16.21 -20.67 -23.56
N ASN A 100 16.00 -19.40 -23.89
CA ASN A 100 15.90 -18.36 -22.87
C ASN A 100 14.53 -18.41 -22.20
N THR A 101 14.52 -18.56 -20.90
CA THR A 101 13.31 -18.54 -20.08
C THR A 101 13.51 -17.64 -18.85
N TYR A 102 12.45 -17.37 -18.12
CA TYR A 102 12.50 -16.65 -16.85
C TYR A 102 11.49 -17.24 -15.87
N ASN A 103 11.80 -17.16 -14.59
CA ASN A 103 10.85 -17.52 -13.56
C ASN A 103 10.01 -16.29 -13.19
N CYS A 104 8.69 -16.46 -13.15
CA CYS A 104 7.78 -15.43 -12.68
C CYS A 104 7.34 -15.77 -11.26
N ALA A 105 7.73 -14.92 -10.30
CA ALA A 105 7.29 -15.09 -8.91
C ALA A 105 5.80 -14.74 -8.76
N LYS A 106 5.36 -13.68 -9.41
CA LYS A 106 3.97 -13.23 -9.39
C LYS A 106 3.69 -12.29 -10.56
N SER A 107 2.54 -12.49 -11.19
CA SER A 107 1.96 -11.61 -12.21
C SER A 107 0.65 -11.01 -11.72
N PHE A 108 0.37 -9.78 -12.14
CA PHE A 108 -0.84 -9.00 -11.88
C PHE A 108 -1.33 -8.46 -13.22
N ASP A 109 -2.46 -8.93 -13.70
CA ASP A 109 -2.93 -8.77 -15.08
C ASP A 109 -4.40 -8.31 -15.18
N LYS A 110 -4.90 -7.60 -14.17
CA LYS A 110 -6.22 -6.98 -14.22
C LYS A 110 -6.25 -5.87 -15.28
N GLU A 111 -7.43 -5.57 -15.79
CA GLU A 111 -7.62 -4.50 -16.79
C GLU A 111 -7.18 -3.10 -16.31
N ASN A 112 -7.26 -2.86 -15.00
CA ASN A 112 -6.87 -1.58 -14.40
C ASN A 112 -5.47 -1.69 -13.77
N LEU A 113 -4.53 -0.89 -14.28
CA LEU A 113 -3.16 -0.84 -13.73
C LEU A 113 -3.13 -0.47 -12.24
N MET A 114 -4.02 0.41 -11.78
CA MET A 114 -4.08 0.79 -10.36
C MET A 114 -4.41 -0.42 -9.48
N ASP A 115 -5.35 -1.27 -9.91
CA ASP A 115 -5.67 -2.51 -9.18
C ASP A 115 -4.49 -3.47 -9.15
N ASN A 116 -3.75 -3.58 -10.25
CA ASN A 116 -2.55 -4.40 -10.31
C ASN A 116 -1.48 -3.93 -9.32
N VAL A 117 -1.27 -2.62 -9.23
CA VAL A 117 -0.29 -2.04 -8.31
C VAL A 117 -0.73 -2.19 -6.85
N VAL A 118 -2.01 -2.00 -6.54
CA VAL A 118 -2.56 -2.23 -5.19
C VAL A 118 -2.39 -3.71 -4.79
N ASP A 119 -2.77 -4.65 -5.66
CA ASP A 119 -2.59 -6.08 -5.43
C ASP A 119 -1.12 -6.46 -5.22
N ALA A 120 -0.22 -5.84 -6.00
CA ALA A 120 1.22 -6.07 -5.86
C ALA A 120 1.75 -5.58 -4.52
N ILE A 121 1.33 -4.40 -4.04
CA ILE A 121 1.72 -3.88 -2.73
C ILE A 121 1.22 -4.78 -1.61
N GLU A 122 -0.05 -5.20 -1.64
CA GLU A 122 -0.58 -6.15 -0.66
C GLU A 122 0.20 -7.47 -0.65
N TRP A 123 0.54 -7.99 -1.82
CA TRP A 123 1.33 -9.21 -1.94
C TRP A 123 2.75 -9.02 -1.37
N LEU A 124 3.41 -7.89 -1.65
CA LEU A 124 4.72 -7.55 -1.11
C LEU A 124 4.70 -7.42 0.42
N ILE A 125 3.65 -6.82 0.99
CA ILE A 125 3.48 -6.72 2.44
C ILE A 125 3.36 -8.12 3.06
N LYS A 126 2.50 -8.97 2.50
CA LYS A 126 2.31 -10.36 2.99
C LYS A 126 3.60 -11.20 2.94
N ARG A 127 4.51 -10.87 2.03
CA ARG A 127 5.81 -11.53 1.87
C ARG A 127 6.93 -10.86 2.67
N GLY A 128 6.67 -9.70 3.30
CA GLY A 128 7.69 -8.96 4.03
C GLY A 128 8.71 -8.23 3.13
N HIS A 129 8.37 -8.05 1.85
CA HIS A 129 9.27 -7.41 0.88
C HIS A 129 9.04 -5.90 0.71
N LEU A 130 7.95 -5.35 1.25
CA LEU A 130 7.76 -3.89 1.26
C LEU A 130 8.63 -3.26 2.34
N ASN A 131 9.27 -2.12 2.01
CA ASN A 131 10.10 -1.42 2.98
C ASN A 131 9.27 -0.87 4.15
N ASN A 132 9.68 -1.18 5.37
CA ASN A 132 8.99 -0.80 6.61
C ASN A 132 8.72 0.70 6.76
N LYS A 133 9.52 1.58 6.11
CA LYS A 133 9.25 3.03 6.09
C LYS A 133 7.89 3.41 5.50
N PHE A 134 7.29 2.52 4.71
CA PHE A 134 5.96 2.70 4.11
C PHE A 134 4.85 2.05 4.93
N LEU A 135 5.20 1.33 5.98
CA LEU A 135 4.25 0.66 6.86
C LEU A 135 4.03 1.47 8.13
N THR A 136 2.91 1.26 8.74
CA THR A 136 2.55 1.87 10.02
C THR A 136 2.96 0.93 11.15
N ASP A 137 3.84 1.37 12.03
CA ASP A 137 4.30 0.56 13.16
C ASP A 137 3.36 0.67 14.37
N LYS A 138 2.73 1.81 14.56
CA LYS A 138 1.90 2.12 15.74
C LYS A 138 0.65 2.92 15.36
N CYS A 139 -0.42 2.71 16.12
CA CYS A 139 -1.65 3.49 15.95
C CYS A 139 -1.42 5.00 16.11
N GLY A 140 -0.59 5.46 17.04
CA GLY A 140 -0.27 6.87 17.25
C GLY A 140 0.41 7.56 16.05
N ASP A 141 1.02 6.79 15.12
CA ASP A 141 1.57 7.32 13.88
C ASP A 141 0.55 7.43 12.75
N CYS A 142 -0.64 6.87 12.95
CA CYS A 142 -1.72 6.88 11.98
C CYS A 142 -2.41 8.24 11.93
N ARG A 143 -2.66 8.77 10.73
CA ARG A 143 -3.41 10.04 10.55
C ARG A 143 -4.90 9.94 10.89
N LEU A 144 -5.41 8.72 11.06
CA LEU A 144 -6.80 8.43 11.40
C LEU A 144 -7.00 8.33 12.92
N ILE A 145 -5.98 8.68 13.70
CA ILE A 145 -6.04 8.81 15.15
C ILE A 145 -6.33 10.27 15.49
N GLU A 146 -7.35 10.45 16.28
CA GLU A 146 -7.83 11.75 16.76
C GLU A 146 -7.72 11.82 18.28
N ASP A 147 -7.42 13.01 18.80
CA ASP A 147 -7.51 13.36 20.23
C ASP A 147 -6.77 12.39 21.17
N GLU A 148 -5.46 12.17 20.91
CA GLU A 148 -4.61 11.44 21.85
C GLU A 148 -4.63 12.10 23.23
N ASP A 149 -5.02 11.35 24.26
CA ASP A 149 -5.04 11.78 25.64
C ASP A 149 -3.68 11.58 26.34
N ALA A 150 -3.58 12.10 27.58
CA ALA A 150 -2.36 11.99 28.38
C ALA A 150 -1.98 10.54 28.76
N ASN A 151 -2.88 9.56 28.56
CA ASN A 151 -2.67 8.15 28.84
C ASN A 151 -2.25 7.37 27.58
N GLY A 152 -2.16 8.04 26.41
CA GLY A 152 -1.84 7.43 25.13
C GLY A 152 -3.03 6.64 24.56
N GLU A 153 -4.27 7.00 24.92
CA GLU A 153 -5.48 6.53 24.28
C GLU A 153 -6.00 7.59 23.31
N ALA A 154 -6.49 7.15 22.15
CA ALA A 154 -7.00 8.02 21.11
C ALA A 154 -8.17 7.38 20.36
N TRP A 155 -8.97 8.17 19.70
CA TRP A 155 -10.05 7.68 18.87
C TRP A 155 -9.54 7.31 17.47
N CYS A 156 -9.81 6.10 17.02
CA CYS A 156 -9.56 5.69 15.65
C CYS A 156 -10.80 5.92 14.79
N SER A 157 -10.77 6.93 13.92
CA SER A 157 -11.89 7.25 13.03
C SER A 157 -12.15 6.17 11.98
N PHE A 158 -11.15 5.34 11.67
CA PHE A 158 -11.31 4.20 10.77
C PHE A 158 -12.12 3.05 11.41
N HIS A 159 -11.71 2.64 12.62
CA HIS A 159 -12.40 1.57 13.35
C HIS A 159 -13.58 2.06 14.20
N GLN A 160 -13.77 3.38 14.30
CA GLN A 160 -14.79 4.01 15.15
C GLN A 160 -14.76 3.49 16.60
N LYS A 161 -13.57 3.38 17.17
CA LYS A 161 -13.34 2.92 18.54
C LYS A 161 -12.10 3.57 19.16
N PRO A 162 -12.02 3.64 20.51
CA PRO A 162 -10.79 4.03 21.19
C PRO A 162 -9.71 2.96 20.95
N VAL A 163 -8.48 3.42 20.77
CA VAL A 163 -7.28 2.57 20.60
C VAL A 163 -6.12 3.15 21.40
N ARG A 164 -5.18 2.31 21.78
CA ARG A 164 -3.93 2.77 22.36
C ARG A 164 -2.94 3.18 21.27
N CYS A 165 -2.30 4.34 21.44
CA CYS A 165 -1.35 4.87 20.46
C CYS A 165 -0.08 4.02 20.33
N ASP A 166 0.28 3.27 21.37
CA ASP A 166 1.41 2.31 21.38
C ASP A 166 1.06 0.93 20.81
N SER A 167 -0.22 0.64 20.56
CA SER A 167 -0.64 -0.60 19.92
C SER A 167 -0.15 -0.66 18.47
N ARG A 168 0.14 -1.87 17.99
CA ARG A 168 0.38 -2.08 16.57
C ARG A 168 -0.87 -1.72 15.78
N VAL A 169 -0.65 -1.08 14.65
CA VAL A 169 -1.72 -0.70 13.75
C VAL A 169 -2.48 -1.94 13.33
N CYS A 170 -3.79 -1.91 13.57
CA CYS A 170 -4.73 -2.91 13.06
C CYS A 170 -4.28 -4.35 13.31
N GLU A 171 -3.89 -4.69 14.54
CA GLU A 171 -3.50 -6.06 14.91
C GLU A 171 -4.53 -7.11 14.47
N ASP A 172 -5.82 -6.78 14.52
CA ASP A 172 -6.89 -7.65 14.05
C ASP A 172 -6.82 -7.94 12.53
N ILE A 173 -6.21 -7.04 11.75
CA ILE A 173 -6.08 -7.18 10.30
C ILE A 173 -4.80 -7.94 9.95
N LEU A 174 -3.72 -7.72 10.68
CA LEU A 174 -2.48 -8.51 10.53
C LEU A 174 -2.66 -9.97 10.98
N VAL A 175 -3.52 -10.22 11.96
CA VAL A 175 -3.80 -11.57 12.47
C VAL A 175 -4.74 -12.36 11.55
N LYS A 176 -5.65 -11.71 10.82
CA LYS A 176 -6.54 -12.39 9.86
C LYS A 176 -5.86 -12.85 8.57
N GLY A 177 -4.65 -12.36 8.28
CA GLY A 177 -3.80 -12.84 7.19
C GLY A 177 -2.90 -14.03 7.58
N GLY A 178 -2.86 -14.40 8.83
CA GLY A 178 -2.06 -15.49 9.39
C GLY A 178 -2.91 -16.66 9.84
N SER A 179 -3.81 -17.20 9.01
CA SER A 179 -4.35 -18.52 9.25
C SER A 179 -3.51 -19.56 8.53
N ASN A 180 -2.80 -20.32 9.32
CA ASN A 180 -2.34 -21.67 9.07
C ASN A 180 -3.19 -22.41 8.03
N ASP A 181 -2.55 -22.83 6.95
CA ASP A 181 -2.52 -24.23 6.50
C ASP A 181 -1.49 -24.37 5.36
#